data_d462610da2e3c3c9f4bf0bc6a1d96ee0
#
_entry.id   d462610da2e3c3c9f4bf0bc6a1d96ee0
#
_cell.length_a   1.000
_cell.length_b   1.000
_cell.length_c   1.000
_cell.angle_alpha   90.00
_cell.angle_beta   90.00
_cell.angle_gamma   90.00
#
_symmetry.space_group_name_H-M   'P 1'
#
loop_
_entity.id
_entity.type
_entity.pdbx_description
1 polymer ?
#
loop_
_entity_poly.entity_id
_entity_poly.type
_entity_poly.pdbx_seq_one_letter_code
_entity_poly.pdbx_strand_id
1 'polypeptide(L)'
;MLALGLLAGLLSTGINIRAQAIRVEVVKAGDSWQLNRDGKPFFIKGAGGDASLALLKEAGGNSIRTWGADNLQPVLDNAQKLGLTVAVGIWFQHEGDGFNYSNPEMVKKQLDMVRTVVTKYKDHPAVLLWGLGNEMEGYGAGDKAEIWTAVNDAAKLVKQIDPNHPTMTVLSELGGERVTSVNRYCPDVDIVGINSYAGASSVADRYLKLNGTKPYLVTEYGSPGPWEIGKTSWGAAYEPTSTEKGDWYRRAYAGSISQKPLCLGAYAFLWGQKQETTVTWFGMFLKDGTKVQAVDTMTELWTGQPPANPCPVIKSLKIRGKDELTPSATFTADLAAADLKGQPLQVNWVIQPEQTIKGMGGSAEPVLAELNSAITQSDATHAEVKTPAQPGGYRLFAYVRNNAGAAVANVPFYVGAGDNDAAGKPATLPFYIYEDQGSAKNHYIPSGWMGNTKAIKMDDGCMIRPHGGTTCLRVEYQATTDWGGVVWQDPANDWGDQVGGWNLTGAKQLTFWARGDKGGEVVSFKFGLLGKDKPHNDSANGGLDNVTLTKEWKQYSIDLTDKNMSRIKTAFAWTTAGTTDPPMFYLDDIRFE
;
A
#
# COMPACT_ATOMS: atom_id res chain seq x y z
N MET A 1 -82.00 1.88 31.17
CA MET A 1 -80.74 1.71 31.95
C MET A 1 -79.55 1.90 31.02
N LEU A 2 -78.91 3.03 31.11
CA LEU A 2 -77.72 3.37 30.35
C LEU A 2 -76.50 2.80 31.07
N ALA A 3 -75.65 2.02 30.35
CA ALA A 3 -74.32 1.63 30.82
C ALA A 3 -73.26 2.51 30.15
N LEU A 4 -72.59 3.35 30.91
CA LEU A 4 -71.41 4.11 30.49
C LEU A 4 -70.18 3.18 30.50
N GLY A 5 -69.56 2.98 29.35
CA GLY A 5 -68.27 2.32 29.26
C GLY A 5 -67.14 3.37 29.34
N LEU A 6 -66.29 3.29 30.37
CA LEU A 6 -65.06 4.05 30.48
C LEU A 6 -64.00 3.40 29.58
N LEU A 7 -63.55 4.13 28.57
CA LEU A 7 -62.31 3.83 27.81
C LEU A 7 -61.12 4.39 28.59
N ALA A 8 -60.31 3.54 29.21
CA ALA A 8 -59.03 3.91 29.77
C ALA A 8 -57.96 3.92 28.64
N GLY A 9 -57.56 5.11 28.21
CA GLY A 9 -56.45 5.29 27.26
C GLY A 9 -55.12 5.00 27.95
N LEU A 10 -54.48 3.92 27.59
CA LEU A 10 -53.07 3.66 27.93
C LEU A 10 -52.18 4.57 27.09
N LEU A 11 -51.72 5.65 27.67
CA LEU A 11 -50.58 6.42 27.16
C LEU A 11 -49.32 5.60 27.34
N SER A 12 -48.89 4.91 26.28
CA SER A 12 -47.55 4.35 26.23
C SER A 12 -46.52 5.50 26.07
N THR A 13 -45.99 5.97 27.19
CA THR A 13 -44.76 6.77 27.17
C THR A 13 -43.64 5.89 26.67
N GLY A 14 -43.31 6.00 25.39
CA GLY A 14 -42.13 5.41 24.83
C GLY A 14 -40.90 6.00 25.55
N ILE A 15 -40.35 5.22 26.48
CA ILE A 15 -39.05 5.54 27.07
C ILE A 15 -38.07 5.41 25.92
N ASN A 16 -37.63 6.52 25.33
CA ASN A 16 -36.46 6.58 24.49
C ASN A 16 -35.25 6.22 25.36
N ILE A 17 -34.94 4.94 25.45
CA ILE A 17 -33.68 4.48 26.02
C ILE A 17 -32.60 4.98 25.07
N ARG A 18 -32.04 6.14 25.39
CA ARG A 18 -30.83 6.61 24.72
C ARG A 18 -29.78 5.52 24.91
N ALA A 19 -29.22 5.03 23.82
CA ALA A 19 -28.08 4.11 23.87
C ALA A 19 -27.01 4.78 24.75
N GLN A 20 -26.55 4.05 25.79
CA GLN A 20 -25.56 4.56 26.73
C GLN A 20 -24.21 3.96 26.40
N ALA A 21 -23.15 4.78 26.41
CA ALA A 21 -21.78 4.34 26.29
C ALA A 21 -21.47 3.18 27.25
N ILE A 22 -20.74 2.20 26.77
CA ILE A 22 -20.20 1.13 27.60
C ILE A 22 -18.76 1.51 27.93
N ARG A 23 -18.48 1.73 29.20
CA ARG A 23 -17.14 2.16 29.66
C ARG A 23 -16.07 1.16 29.28
N VAL A 24 -14.97 1.67 28.71
CA VAL A 24 -13.78 0.93 28.31
C VAL A 24 -12.57 1.57 28.98
N GLU A 25 -11.79 0.79 29.68
CA GLU A 25 -10.64 1.26 30.45
C GLU A 25 -9.40 0.45 30.14
N VAL A 26 -8.27 1.14 30.02
CA VAL A 26 -6.95 0.52 29.98
C VAL A 26 -6.39 0.54 31.39
N VAL A 27 -6.22 -0.64 31.99
CA VAL A 27 -5.79 -0.77 33.38
C VAL A 27 -4.48 -1.57 33.49
N LYS A 28 -3.65 -1.20 34.45
CA LYS A 28 -2.45 -1.96 34.76
C LYS A 28 -2.80 -3.11 35.70
N ALA A 29 -2.41 -4.34 35.34
CA ALA A 29 -2.64 -5.56 36.08
C ALA A 29 -1.28 -6.24 36.41
N GLY A 30 -0.65 -5.85 37.49
CA GLY A 30 0.72 -6.25 37.80
C GLY A 30 1.71 -5.69 36.76
N ASP A 31 2.50 -6.57 36.15
CA ASP A 31 3.43 -6.22 35.07
C ASP A 31 2.79 -6.20 33.67
N SER A 32 1.48 -6.44 33.60
CA SER A 32 0.73 -6.49 32.36
C SER A 32 -0.26 -5.34 32.25
N TRP A 33 -0.73 -5.09 31.03
CA TRP A 33 -1.86 -4.22 30.76
C TRP A 33 -3.09 -5.02 30.36
N GLN A 34 -4.26 -4.50 30.69
CA GLN A 34 -5.55 -5.11 30.37
C GLN A 34 -6.53 -4.07 29.90
N LEU A 35 -7.30 -4.40 28.87
CA LEU A 35 -8.48 -3.66 28.49
C LEU A 35 -9.68 -4.24 29.25
N ASN A 36 -10.44 -3.37 29.92
CA ASN A 36 -11.70 -3.73 30.54
C ASN A 36 -12.85 -3.06 29.80
N ARG A 37 -13.91 -3.80 29.54
CA ARG A 37 -15.17 -3.28 29.02
C ARG A 37 -16.29 -3.64 29.96
N ASP A 38 -17.04 -2.64 30.44
CA ASP A 38 -18.07 -2.83 31.48
C ASP A 38 -17.49 -3.53 32.74
N GLY A 39 -16.29 -3.10 33.15
CA GLY A 39 -15.56 -3.67 34.30
C GLY A 39 -15.04 -5.10 34.11
N LYS A 40 -15.20 -5.71 32.93
CA LYS A 40 -14.75 -7.09 32.63
C LYS A 40 -13.56 -7.10 31.67
N PRO A 41 -12.60 -8.02 31.86
CA PRO A 41 -11.51 -8.22 30.92
C PRO A 41 -11.99 -8.42 29.48
N PHE A 42 -11.42 -7.70 28.55
CA PHE A 42 -11.76 -7.75 27.14
C PHE A 42 -10.47 -7.80 26.29
N PHE A 43 -10.15 -8.97 25.78
CA PHE A 43 -9.03 -9.13 24.84
C PHE A 43 -9.56 -9.02 23.41
N ILE A 44 -8.96 -8.14 22.60
CA ILE A 44 -9.42 -7.87 21.25
C ILE A 44 -9.04 -9.01 20.31
N LYS A 45 -10.05 -9.67 19.77
CA LYS A 45 -10.00 -10.64 18.68
C LYS A 45 -10.65 -10.00 17.47
N GLY A 46 -9.88 -9.17 16.75
CA GLY A 46 -10.44 -8.27 15.76
C GLY A 46 -9.91 -8.46 14.35
N ALA A 47 -10.59 -7.83 13.41
CA ALA A 47 -10.13 -7.66 12.04
C ALA A 47 -10.45 -6.25 11.53
N GLY A 48 -9.68 -5.76 10.57
CA GLY A 48 -9.96 -4.51 9.85
C GLY A 48 -10.50 -4.82 8.47
N GLY A 49 -11.56 -4.16 8.05
CA GLY A 49 -12.16 -4.35 6.72
C GLY A 49 -13.67 -4.22 6.71
N ASP A 50 -14.28 -4.60 5.60
CA ASP A 50 -15.69 -4.36 5.28
C ASP A 50 -16.50 -5.62 4.88
N ALA A 51 -15.88 -6.81 4.91
CA ALA A 51 -16.61 -8.06 4.67
C ALA A 51 -17.58 -8.38 5.80
N SER A 52 -18.37 -9.43 5.63
CA SER A 52 -19.45 -9.81 6.54
C SER A 52 -19.04 -9.82 8.02
N LEU A 53 -19.64 -8.94 8.83
CA LEU A 53 -19.47 -8.91 10.28
C LEU A 53 -20.09 -10.16 10.95
N ALA A 54 -21.11 -10.77 10.34
CA ALA A 54 -21.68 -12.03 10.83
C ALA A 54 -20.63 -13.14 10.77
N LEU A 55 -19.92 -13.29 9.66
CA LEU A 55 -18.80 -14.25 9.54
C LEU A 55 -17.66 -13.94 10.53
N LEU A 56 -17.38 -12.66 10.82
CA LEU A 56 -16.39 -12.29 11.84
C LEU A 56 -16.82 -12.82 13.22
N LYS A 57 -18.09 -12.66 13.55
CA LYS A 57 -18.66 -13.19 14.80
C LYS A 57 -18.61 -14.71 14.87
N GLU A 58 -18.99 -15.39 13.79
CA GLU A 58 -18.93 -16.85 13.68
C GLU A 58 -17.50 -17.38 13.80
N ALA A 59 -16.54 -16.68 13.24
CA ALA A 59 -15.11 -16.99 13.37
C ALA A 59 -14.55 -16.79 14.79
N GLY A 60 -15.34 -16.28 15.74
CA GLY A 60 -14.93 -16.01 17.12
C GLY A 60 -14.35 -14.61 17.34
N GLY A 61 -14.44 -13.73 16.36
CA GLY A 61 -14.08 -12.32 16.48
C GLY A 61 -15.05 -11.56 17.39
N ASN A 62 -14.56 -10.49 18.02
CA ASN A 62 -15.33 -9.63 18.91
C ASN A 62 -15.24 -8.14 18.61
N SER A 63 -14.40 -7.75 17.63
CA SER A 63 -14.20 -6.36 17.28
C SER A 63 -13.86 -6.19 15.80
N ILE A 64 -14.31 -5.06 15.21
CA ILE A 64 -13.91 -4.60 13.88
C ILE A 64 -13.16 -3.26 14.01
N ARG A 65 -12.18 -2.99 13.14
CA ARG A 65 -11.49 -1.73 13.03
C ARG A 65 -11.88 -1.01 11.75
N THR A 66 -12.12 0.30 11.85
CA THR A 66 -12.21 1.22 10.70
C THR A 66 -11.01 2.15 10.67
N TRP A 67 -10.68 2.71 9.50
CA TRP A 67 -9.61 3.71 9.34
C TRP A 67 -10.16 5.13 9.36
N GLY A 68 -11.42 5.29 9.00
CA GLY A 68 -12.14 6.56 8.98
C GLY A 68 -13.51 6.42 9.60
N ALA A 69 -14.20 7.56 9.75
CA ALA A 69 -15.52 7.68 10.35
C ALA A 69 -16.63 8.02 9.33
N ASP A 70 -16.33 7.95 8.04
CA ASP A 70 -17.32 8.16 7.00
C ASP A 70 -18.37 7.05 7.04
N ASN A 71 -19.64 7.44 6.95
CA ASN A 71 -20.77 6.52 7.03
C ASN A 71 -20.73 5.55 8.22
N LEU A 72 -20.25 6.00 9.40
CA LEU A 72 -19.96 5.15 10.56
C LEU A 72 -21.22 4.59 11.23
N GLN A 73 -22.37 5.28 11.21
CA GLN A 73 -23.59 4.86 11.92
C GLN A 73 -24.02 3.43 11.55
N PRO A 74 -24.20 3.06 10.27
CA PRO A 74 -24.58 1.70 9.90
C PRO A 74 -23.57 0.63 10.36
N VAL A 75 -22.28 0.97 10.41
CA VAL A 75 -21.23 0.04 10.89
C VAL A 75 -21.40 -0.22 12.39
N LEU A 76 -21.61 0.83 13.18
CA LEU A 76 -21.83 0.73 14.61
C LEU A 76 -23.13 -0.04 14.93
N ASP A 77 -24.22 0.28 14.24
CA ASP A 77 -25.53 -0.38 14.46
C ASP A 77 -25.44 -1.89 14.14
N ASN A 78 -24.78 -2.24 13.03
CA ASN A 78 -24.59 -3.64 12.65
C ASN A 78 -23.67 -4.37 13.62
N ALA A 79 -22.58 -3.75 14.04
CA ALA A 79 -21.68 -4.31 15.05
C ALA A 79 -22.40 -4.55 16.38
N GLN A 80 -23.19 -3.59 16.86
CA GLN A 80 -23.99 -3.72 18.07
C GLN A 80 -24.98 -4.89 17.97
N LYS A 81 -25.71 -4.98 16.86
CA LYS A 81 -26.68 -6.07 16.61
C LYS A 81 -26.03 -7.45 16.69
N LEU A 82 -24.78 -7.58 16.26
CA LEU A 82 -24.03 -8.83 16.29
C LEU A 82 -23.22 -9.04 17.58
N GLY A 83 -23.29 -8.10 18.54
CA GLY A 83 -22.49 -8.14 19.77
C GLY A 83 -20.98 -7.98 19.51
N LEU A 84 -20.62 -7.25 18.47
CA LEU A 84 -19.27 -6.83 18.15
C LEU A 84 -19.01 -5.40 18.65
N THR A 85 -17.75 -5.06 18.81
CA THR A 85 -17.29 -3.69 19.09
C THR A 85 -16.57 -3.11 17.87
N VAL A 86 -16.37 -1.79 17.89
CA VAL A 86 -15.69 -1.07 16.81
C VAL A 86 -14.56 -0.23 17.38
N ALA A 87 -13.32 -0.47 16.94
CA ALA A 87 -12.23 0.49 17.06
C ALA A 87 -12.41 1.53 15.95
N VAL A 88 -12.92 2.67 16.32
CA VAL A 88 -13.28 3.73 15.37
C VAL A 88 -12.06 4.52 14.98
N GLY A 89 -11.63 4.41 13.73
CA GLY A 89 -10.59 5.27 13.17
C GLY A 89 -11.13 6.66 12.84
N ILE A 90 -10.33 7.67 13.12
CA ILE A 90 -10.53 9.03 12.65
C ILE A 90 -9.34 9.36 11.77
N TRP A 91 -9.57 9.45 10.46
CA TRP A 91 -8.52 9.66 9.49
C TRP A 91 -7.89 11.05 9.62
N PHE A 92 -6.59 11.10 9.80
CA PHE A 92 -5.81 12.33 9.77
C PHE A 92 -5.08 12.43 8.44
N GLN A 93 -4.99 13.64 7.90
CA GLN A 93 -4.32 13.89 6.64
C GLN A 93 -2.80 13.75 6.79
N HIS A 94 -2.16 13.12 5.81
CA HIS A 94 -0.72 12.98 5.79
C HIS A 94 -0.03 14.21 5.18
N GLU A 95 1.21 14.48 5.58
CA GLU A 95 1.99 15.54 4.95
C GLU A 95 2.24 15.26 3.46
N GLY A 96 2.35 13.98 3.08
CA GLY A 96 2.44 13.56 1.68
C GLY A 96 1.24 13.95 0.82
N ASP A 97 0.08 14.16 1.45
CA ASP A 97 -1.16 14.62 0.81
C ASP A 97 -1.33 16.16 0.90
N GLY A 98 -0.24 16.88 1.23
CA GLY A 98 -0.23 18.35 1.29
C GLY A 98 -0.70 18.94 2.62
N PHE A 99 -0.90 18.13 3.68
CA PHE A 99 -1.20 18.65 5.01
C PHE A 99 0.07 19.20 5.68
N ASN A 100 -0.03 20.36 6.33
CA ASN A 100 1.08 20.98 7.05
C ASN A 100 0.78 21.06 8.56
N TYR A 101 1.43 20.21 9.35
CA TYR A 101 1.26 20.16 10.80
C TYR A 101 1.82 21.38 11.56
N SER A 102 2.66 22.20 10.91
CA SER A 102 3.07 23.50 11.44
C SER A 102 2.06 24.63 11.15
N ASN A 103 0.99 24.35 10.38
CA ASN A 103 -0.07 25.31 10.10
C ASN A 103 -1.22 25.17 11.12
N PRO A 104 -1.40 26.13 12.05
CA PRO A 104 -2.39 26.02 13.12
C PRO A 104 -3.84 25.97 12.63
N GLU A 105 -4.15 26.60 11.48
CA GLU A 105 -5.50 26.56 10.91
C GLU A 105 -5.85 25.17 10.35
N MET A 106 -4.89 24.49 9.72
CA MET A 106 -5.09 23.12 9.24
C MET A 106 -5.27 22.17 10.43
N VAL A 107 -4.41 22.25 11.44
CA VAL A 107 -4.52 21.45 12.67
C VAL A 107 -5.85 21.72 13.37
N LYS A 108 -6.27 22.98 13.48
CA LYS A 108 -7.58 23.33 14.06
C LYS A 108 -8.74 22.66 13.33
N LYS A 109 -8.76 22.71 11.99
CA LYS A 109 -9.82 22.04 11.19
C LYS A 109 -9.87 20.54 11.45
N GLN A 110 -8.71 19.89 11.58
CA GLN A 110 -8.62 18.46 11.91
C GLN A 110 -9.17 18.18 13.32
N LEU A 111 -8.86 19.02 14.31
CA LEU A 111 -9.41 18.90 15.67
C LEU A 111 -10.94 19.15 15.70
N ASP A 112 -11.45 20.08 14.90
CA ASP A 112 -12.90 20.32 14.78
C ASP A 112 -13.62 19.10 14.16
N MET A 113 -13.00 18.39 13.22
CA MET A 113 -13.50 17.12 12.69
C MET A 113 -13.50 16.04 13.78
N VAL A 114 -12.43 15.90 14.56
CA VAL A 114 -12.37 14.98 15.71
C VAL A 114 -13.51 15.25 16.69
N ARG A 115 -13.70 16.53 17.07
CA ARG A 115 -14.80 16.97 17.95
C ARG A 115 -16.16 16.54 17.41
N THR A 116 -16.39 16.74 16.13
CA THR A 116 -17.65 16.40 15.47
C THR A 116 -17.93 14.90 15.53
N VAL A 117 -16.96 14.08 15.16
CA VAL A 117 -17.09 12.62 15.14
C VAL A 117 -17.33 12.07 16.55
N VAL A 118 -16.46 12.45 17.49
CA VAL A 118 -16.53 11.92 18.86
C VAL A 118 -17.81 12.35 19.56
N THR A 119 -18.21 13.61 19.45
CA THR A 119 -19.48 14.12 20.05
C THR A 119 -20.69 13.34 19.52
N LYS A 120 -20.69 13.00 18.23
CA LYS A 120 -21.80 12.31 17.58
C LYS A 120 -21.92 10.86 18.04
N TYR A 121 -20.81 10.16 18.25
CA TYR A 121 -20.83 8.70 18.38
C TYR A 121 -20.40 8.17 19.76
N LYS A 122 -19.90 9.01 20.68
CA LYS A 122 -19.38 8.61 21.99
C LYS A 122 -20.34 7.79 22.86
N ASP A 123 -21.63 7.99 22.69
CA ASP A 123 -22.66 7.29 23.47
C ASP A 123 -23.11 5.97 22.83
N HIS A 124 -22.55 5.60 21.66
CA HIS A 124 -22.95 4.38 20.96
C HIS A 124 -22.30 3.14 21.60
N PRO A 125 -23.10 2.10 22.00
CA PRO A 125 -22.59 0.96 22.77
C PRO A 125 -21.53 0.10 22.06
N ALA A 126 -21.46 0.16 20.73
CA ALA A 126 -20.46 -0.59 19.96
C ALA A 126 -19.10 0.10 19.91
N VAL A 127 -18.97 1.36 20.27
CA VAL A 127 -17.66 2.05 20.31
C VAL A 127 -16.79 1.35 21.37
N LEU A 128 -15.55 1.03 20.99
CA LEU A 128 -14.56 0.40 21.87
C LEU A 128 -13.43 1.38 22.21
N LEU A 129 -12.91 2.06 21.21
CA LEU A 129 -11.82 3.02 21.34
C LEU A 129 -11.77 3.95 20.12
N TRP A 130 -11.02 5.04 20.24
CA TRP A 130 -10.80 6.03 19.17
C TRP A 130 -9.37 5.91 18.62
N GLY A 131 -9.25 5.58 17.33
CA GLY A 131 -7.99 5.58 16.59
C GLY A 131 -7.75 6.95 15.95
N LEU A 132 -6.69 7.63 16.36
CA LEU A 132 -6.34 8.99 15.95
C LEU A 132 -5.21 8.96 14.92
N GLY A 133 -5.58 9.05 13.65
CA GLY A 133 -4.68 8.87 12.52
C GLY A 133 -4.27 7.41 12.29
N ASN A 134 -3.64 7.17 11.15
CA ASN A 134 -3.05 5.89 10.77
C ASN A 134 -1.73 6.16 10.07
N GLU A 135 -0.62 5.60 10.57
CA GLU A 135 0.71 5.71 9.96
C GLU A 135 1.13 7.16 9.67
N MET A 136 0.95 8.02 10.67
CA MET A 136 1.11 9.47 10.52
C MET A 136 2.50 9.91 10.11
N GLU A 137 3.51 9.10 10.41
CA GLU A 137 4.89 9.31 9.98
C GLU A 137 5.12 9.05 8.48
N GLY A 138 4.19 8.41 7.80
CA GLY A 138 4.33 8.01 6.40
C GLY A 138 5.60 7.19 6.18
N TYR A 139 6.40 7.55 5.17
CA TYR A 139 7.71 6.93 4.91
C TYR A 139 8.85 7.53 5.73
N GLY A 140 8.56 8.47 6.65
CA GLY A 140 9.55 9.13 7.49
C GLY A 140 10.03 8.30 8.66
N ALA A 141 11.04 8.81 9.36
CA ALA A 141 11.60 8.17 10.55
C ALA A 141 10.72 8.28 11.81
N GLY A 142 9.65 9.09 11.76
CA GLY A 142 8.76 9.33 12.87
C GLY A 142 9.27 10.38 13.87
N ASP A 143 10.20 11.22 13.46
CA ASP A 143 10.90 12.21 14.30
C ASP A 143 10.24 13.60 14.33
N LYS A 144 9.18 13.83 13.53
CA LYS A 144 8.51 15.13 13.43
C LYS A 144 7.59 15.39 14.63
N ALA A 145 8.03 16.24 15.53
CA ALA A 145 7.32 16.58 16.77
C ALA A 145 5.93 17.18 16.53
N GLU A 146 5.77 17.95 15.46
CA GLU A 146 4.52 18.64 15.10
C GLU A 146 3.38 17.65 14.84
N ILE A 147 3.67 16.55 14.15
CA ILE A 147 2.70 15.48 13.87
C ILE A 147 2.22 14.87 15.19
N TRP A 148 3.15 14.46 16.04
CA TRP A 148 2.82 13.77 17.29
C TRP A 148 2.17 14.70 18.32
N THR A 149 2.54 15.97 18.32
CA THR A 149 1.88 16.98 19.14
C THR A 149 0.42 17.15 18.73
N ALA A 150 0.13 17.22 17.42
CA ALA A 150 -1.25 17.31 16.93
C ALA A 150 -2.06 16.05 17.25
N VAL A 151 -1.46 14.87 17.16
CA VAL A 151 -2.09 13.60 17.59
C VAL A 151 -2.41 13.65 19.08
N ASN A 152 -1.49 14.14 19.91
CA ASN A 152 -1.71 14.25 21.35
C ASN A 152 -2.79 15.28 21.70
N ASP A 153 -2.86 16.42 21.00
CA ASP A 153 -3.91 17.41 21.20
C ASP A 153 -5.28 16.86 20.85
N ALA A 154 -5.36 16.01 19.83
CA ALA A 154 -6.57 15.27 19.52
C ALA A 154 -6.94 14.27 20.63
N ALA A 155 -5.96 13.55 21.21
CA ALA A 155 -6.22 12.65 22.34
C ALA A 155 -6.75 13.39 23.56
N LYS A 156 -6.16 14.55 23.91
CA LYS A 156 -6.69 15.43 24.98
C LYS A 156 -8.13 15.86 24.71
N LEU A 157 -8.41 16.28 23.47
CA LEU A 157 -9.74 16.70 23.05
C LEU A 157 -10.75 15.55 23.20
N VAL A 158 -10.39 14.35 22.76
CA VAL A 158 -11.25 13.17 22.92
C VAL A 158 -11.55 12.90 24.38
N LYS A 159 -10.56 12.90 25.27
CA LYS A 159 -10.74 12.66 26.72
C LYS A 159 -11.66 13.71 27.38
N GLN A 160 -11.66 14.94 26.90
CA GLN A 160 -12.59 15.98 27.37
C GLN A 160 -14.03 15.73 26.96
N ILE A 161 -14.26 15.16 25.78
CA ILE A 161 -15.59 14.92 25.22
C ILE A 161 -16.14 13.56 25.63
N ASP A 162 -15.26 12.56 25.65
CA ASP A 162 -15.57 11.15 25.90
C ASP A 162 -14.62 10.55 26.95
N PRO A 163 -14.97 10.56 28.21
CA PRO A 163 -14.18 9.93 29.26
C PRO A 163 -14.36 8.40 29.34
N ASN A 164 -15.22 7.82 28.50
CA ASN A 164 -15.59 6.40 28.57
C ASN A 164 -14.74 5.51 27.66
N HIS A 165 -14.05 6.07 26.66
CA HIS A 165 -13.31 5.25 25.68
C HIS A 165 -11.87 5.71 25.55
N PRO A 166 -10.89 4.76 25.51
CA PRO A 166 -9.48 5.08 25.35
C PRO A 166 -9.15 5.55 23.91
N THR A 167 -8.02 6.22 23.80
CA THR A 167 -7.45 6.69 22.54
C THR A 167 -6.28 5.83 22.09
N MET A 168 -6.10 5.71 20.79
CA MET A 168 -5.01 5.00 20.13
C MET A 168 -4.46 5.85 18.98
N THR A 169 -3.15 5.80 18.72
CA THR A 169 -2.56 6.19 17.44
C THR A 169 -1.82 5.01 16.83
N VAL A 170 -1.63 5.00 15.52
CA VAL A 170 -1.15 3.81 14.79
C VAL A 170 0.16 4.14 14.05
N LEU A 171 1.18 3.32 14.28
CA LEU A 171 2.50 3.37 13.65
C LEU A 171 2.60 2.41 12.46
N SER A 172 3.31 2.81 11.40
CA SER A 172 3.64 1.97 10.24
C SER A 172 4.87 1.11 10.50
N GLU A 173 4.81 0.11 11.35
CA GLU A 173 5.96 -0.68 11.77
C GLU A 173 6.75 -0.02 12.94
N LEU A 174 7.68 -0.76 13.50
CA LEU A 174 8.60 -0.31 14.55
C LEU A 174 9.98 0.00 13.95
N GLY A 175 10.40 1.21 14.01
CA GLY A 175 11.69 1.64 13.48
C GLY A 175 11.87 3.15 13.60
N GLY A 176 13.07 3.65 13.33
CA GLY A 176 13.37 5.07 13.50
C GLY A 176 13.02 5.58 14.89
N GLU A 177 12.46 6.78 14.96
CA GLU A 177 12.11 7.46 16.22
C GLU A 177 10.63 7.30 16.62
N ARG A 178 9.87 6.43 15.97
CA ARG A 178 8.40 6.30 16.13
C ARG A 178 7.99 6.07 17.58
N VAL A 179 8.55 5.06 18.22
CA VAL A 179 8.23 4.71 19.61
C VAL A 179 8.69 5.79 20.58
N THR A 180 9.91 6.31 20.39
CA THR A 180 10.49 7.40 21.18
C THR A 180 9.63 8.66 21.08
N SER A 181 9.19 9.01 19.88
CA SER A 181 8.35 10.19 19.62
C SER A 181 6.99 10.07 20.26
N VAL A 182 6.32 8.92 20.13
CA VAL A 182 5.04 8.69 20.80
C VAL A 182 5.19 8.75 22.32
N ASN A 183 6.24 8.15 22.88
CA ASN A 183 6.51 8.23 24.32
C ASN A 183 6.71 9.68 24.78
N ARG A 184 7.41 10.49 23.99
CA ARG A 184 7.76 11.88 24.31
C ARG A 184 6.63 12.86 24.09
N TYR A 185 5.94 12.77 22.94
CA TYR A 185 5.01 13.80 22.49
C TYR A 185 3.53 13.42 22.64
N CYS A 186 3.23 12.12 22.89
CA CYS A 186 1.84 11.65 23.02
C CYS A 186 1.51 11.09 24.42
N PRO A 187 1.72 11.87 25.54
CA PRO A 187 1.40 11.38 26.87
C PRO A 187 -0.08 11.04 27.06
N ASP A 188 -0.99 11.71 26.35
CA ASP A 188 -2.44 11.53 26.50
C ASP A 188 -3.00 10.41 25.61
N VAL A 189 -2.23 9.83 24.69
CA VAL A 189 -2.61 8.62 23.95
C VAL A 189 -2.48 7.42 24.88
N ASP A 190 -3.53 6.60 24.96
CA ASP A 190 -3.58 5.45 25.89
C ASP A 190 -2.93 4.19 25.32
N ILE A 191 -3.09 3.95 24.01
CA ILE A 191 -2.70 2.71 23.33
C ILE A 191 -1.87 3.04 22.10
N VAL A 192 -0.81 2.27 21.85
CA VAL A 192 -0.03 2.32 20.61
C VAL A 192 -0.53 1.23 19.65
N GLY A 193 -1.12 1.61 18.53
CA GLY A 193 -1.37 0.71 17.42
C GLY A 193 -0.09 0.48 16.61
N ILE A 194 0.12 -0.72 16.11
CA ILE A 194 1.30 -1.08 15.32
C ILE A 194 0.82 -1.90 14.12
N ASN A 195 0.99 -1.35 12.92
CA ASN A 195 0.84 -2.10 11.68
C ASN A 195 2.17 -2.80 11.41
N SER A 196 2.16 -4.12 11.28
CA SER A 196 3.37 -4.89 10.98
C SER A 196 3.02 -6.16 10.24
N TYR A 197 3.73 -6.46 9.17
CA TYR A 197 3.46 -7.59 8.29
C TYR A 197 4.53 -8.69 8.43
N ALA A 198 5.62 -8.69 7.66
CA ALA A 198 6.67 -9.69 7.83
C ALA A 198 7.31 -9.67 9.22
N GLY A 199 7.44 -8.49 9.81
CA GLY A 199 7.95 -8.27 11.16
C GLY A 199 6.99 -8.60 12.31
N ALA A 200 5.71 -8.92 12.03
CA ALA A 200 4.65 -9.00 13.02
C ALA A 200 4.93 -9.98 14.17
N SER A 201 5.60 -11.10 13.90
CA SER A 201 5.92 -12.10 14.93
C SER A 201 6.94 -11.64 15.98
N SER A 202 7.65 -10.55 15.75
CA SER A 202 8.68 -10.00 16.65
C SER A 202 8.32 -8.63 17.24
N VAL A 203 7.13 -8.13 16.99
CA VAL A 203 6.68 -6.81 17.48
C VAL A 203 6.81 -6.70 18.99
N ALA A 204 6.39 -7.71 19.77
CA ALA A 204 6.47 -7.69 21.23
C ALA A 204 7.89 -7.41 21.73
N ASP A 205 8.87 -8.17 21.24
CA ASP A 205 10.28 -8.05 21.67
C ASP A 205 10.92 -6.75 21.16
N ARG A 206 10.61 -6.36 19.93
CA ARG A 206 11.13 -5.12 19.32
C ARG A 206 10.58 -3.89 20.03
N TYR A 207 9.29 -3.89 20.36
CA TYR A 207 8.65 -2.79 21.07
C TYR A 207 9.29 -2.53 22.44
N LEU A 208 9.55 -3.60 23.20
CA LEU A 208 10.26 -3.51 24.48
C LEU A 208 11.70 -3.00 24.31
N LYS A 209 12.44 -3.48 23.30
CA LYS A 209 13.81 -3.01 23.01
C LYS A 209 13.87 -1.52 22.63
N LEU A 210 12.79 -0.98 22.10
CA LEU A 210 12.64 0.44 21.78
C LEU A 210 12.06 1.26 22.95
N ASN A 211 12.05 0.70 24.16
CA ASN A 211 11.49 1.31 25.37
C ASN A 211 10.00 1.65 25.24
N GLY A 212 9.23 0.83 24.54
CA GLY A 212 7.78 0.92 24.52
C GLY A 212 7.21 0.62 25.92
N THR A 213 6.45 1.56 26.48
CA THR A 213 5.91 1.47 27.86
C THR A 213 4.40 1.43 27.91
N LYS A 214 3.74 1.98 26.90
CA LYS A 214 2.28 1.94 26.77
C LYS A 214 1.82 0.56 26.32
N PRO A 215 0.58 0.15 26.62
CA PRO A 215 0.02 -1.04 26.01
C PRO A 215 -0.11 -0.85 24.49
N TYR A 216 -0.03 -1.95 23.75
CA TYR A 216 -0.15 -1.90 22.29
C TYR A 216 -1.23 -2.84 21.75
N LEU A 217 -1.66 -2.55 20.54
CA LEU A 217 -2.43 -3.41 19.65
C LEU A 217 -1.63 -3.65 18.38
N VAL A 218 -1.64 -4.88 17.86
CA VAL A 218 -1.22 -5.10 16.47
C VAL A 218 -2.42 -4.78 15.59
N THR A 219 -2.39 -3.60 14.96
CA THR A 219 -3.56 -3.01 14.29
C THR A 219 -3.74 -3.44 12.85
N GLU A 220 -2.66 -3.94 12.23
CA GLU A 220 -2.68 -4.63 10.94
C GLU A 220 -1.58 -5.70 10.95
N TYR A 221 -1.93 -6.94 10.59
CA TYR A 221 -0.99 -8.03 10.39
C TYR A 221 -1.58 -9.11 9.49
N GLY A 222 -0.71 -9.85 8.83
CA GLY A 222 -1.13 -10.93 7.94
C GLY A 222 0.00 -11.39 7.03
N SER A 223 -0.27 -11.47 5.73
CA SER A 223 0.74 -11.74 4.72
C SER A 223 1.83 -10.68 4.74
N PRO A 224 3.10 -11.02 4.49
CA PRO A 224 4.14 -10.02 4.26
C PRO A 224 3.73 -9.09 3.10
N GLY A 225 4.15 -7.83 3.19
CA GLY A 225 3.94 -6.87 2.12
C GLY A 225 4.77 -7.20 0.87
N PRO A 226 4.37 -6.75 -0.33
CA PRO A 226 5.14 -6.99 -1.55
C PRO A 226 6.52 -6.31 -1.55
N TRP A 227 6.73 -5.38 -0.64
CA TRP A 227 8.02 -4.71 -0.39
C TRP A 227 8.94 -5.49 0.56
N GLU A 228 8.45 -6.49 1.28
CA GLU A 228 9.17 -7.28 2.30
C GLU A 228 9.62 -8.65 1.82
N ILE A 229 9.30 -9.01 0.57
CA ILE A 229 9.49 -10.37 0.05
C ILE A 229 10.38 -10.35 -1.21
N GLY A 230 10.92 -11.51 -1.53
CA GLY A 230 11.73 -11.70 -2.74
C GLY A 230 10.98 -11.36 -4.03
N LYS A 231 11.72 -10.90 -5.03
CA LYS A 231 11.20 -10.51 -6.33
C LYS A 231 11.92 -11.28 -7.44
N THR A 232 11.24 -11.39 -8.57
CA THR A 232 11.83 -11.87 -9.82
C THR A 232 12.87 -10.89 -10.37
N SER A 233 13.61 -11.30 -11.40
CA SER A 233 14.56 -10.45 -12.15
C SER A 233 13.90 -9.20 -12.74
N TRP A 234 12.61 -9.27 -13.10
CA TRP A 234 11.81 -8.13 -13.62
C TRP A 234 10.98 -7.40 -12.55
N GLY A 235 11.28 -7.63 -11.25
CA GLY A 235 10.72 -6.85 -10.14
C GLY A 235 9.33 -7.29 -9.63
N ALA A 236 8.73 -8.37 -10.16
CA ALA A 236 7.48 -8.92 -9.65
C ALA A 236 7.70 -9.63 -8.30
N ALA A 237 6.94 -9.25 -7.28
CA ALA A 237 7.05 -9.86 -5.96
C ALA A 237 6.46 -11.28 -5.95
N TYR A 238 7.12 -12.22 -5.24
CA TYR A 238 6.61 -13.58 -5.07
C TYR A 238 5.52 -13.60 -4.00
N GLU A 239 4.26 -13.65 -4.43
CA GLU A 239 3.13 -13.73 -3.50
C GLU A 239 3.06 -15.10 -2.83
N PRO A 240 3.01 -15.17 -1.48
CA PRO A 240 2.76 -16.43 -0.79
C PRO A 240 1.39 -16.99 -1.16
N THR A 241 1.25 -18.31 -1.21
CA THR A 241 -0.05 -18.97 -1.37
C THR A 241 -0.98 -18.60 -0.20
N SER A 242 -2.30 -18.69 -0.38
CA SER A 242 -3.24 -18.43 0.72
C SER A 242 -3.02 -19.37 1.91
N THR A 243 -2.43 -20.56 1.67
CA THR A 243 -2.05 -21.51 2.73
C THR A 243 -0.85 -20.98 3.54
N GLU A 244 0.20 -20.52 2.87
CA GLU A 244 1.37 -19.92 3.54
C GLU A 244 0.99 -18.61 4.25
N LYS A 245 0.05 -17.82 3.70
CA LYS A 245 -0.47 -16.62 4.38
C LYS A 245 -1.13 -16.98 5.72
N GLY A 246 -1.86 -18.09 5.80
CA GLY A 246 -2.40 -18.58 7.05
C GLY A 246 -1.32 -18.80 8.13
N ASP A 247 -0.14 -19.30 7.73
CA ASP A 247 0.98 -19.50 8.65
C ASP A 247 1.61 -18.18 9.13
N TRP A 248 1.57 -17.13 8.31
CA TRP A 248 2.02 -15.79 8.74
C TRP A 248 1.11 -15.24 9.85
N TYR A 249 -0.20 -15.35 9.74
CA TYR A 249 -1.15 -14.99 10.81
C TYR A 249 -0.86 -15.77 12.09
N ARG A 250 -0.63 -17.07 11.99
CA ARG A 250 -0.35 -17.96 13.14
C ARG A 250 0.93 -17.54 13.86
N ARG A 251 2.01 -17.29 13.11
CA ARG A 251 3.29 -16.85 13.68
C ARG A 251 3.19 -15.48 14.36
N ALA A 252 2.52 -14.51 13.73
CA ALA A 252 2.29 -13.19 14.30
C ALA A 252 1.49 -13.27 15.61
N TYR A 253 0.43 -14.07 15.61
CA TYR A 253 -0.42 -14.25 16.80
C TYR A 253 0.32 -14.86 17.98
N ALA A 254 1.09 -15.90 17.76
CA ALA A 254 1.91 -16.53 18.80
C ALA A 254 3.08 -15.65 19.26
N GLY A 255 3.76 -14.97 18.35
CA GLY A 255 4.96 -14.18 18.62
C GLY A 255 4.69 -12.85 19.32
N SER A 256 3.58 -12.18 19.01
CA SER A 256 3.40 -10.79 19.43
C SER A 256 2.01 -10.45 19.98
N ILE A 257 1.04 -11.37 19.93
CA ILE A 257 -0.33 -11.05 20.32
C ILE A 257 -0.76 -11.88 21.52
N SER A 258 -0.78 -13.19 21.39
CA SER A 258 -1.25 -14.08 22.47
C SER A 258 -0.33 -14.04 23.68
N GLN A 259 -0.90 -13.83 24.85
CA GLN A 259 -0.20 -13.90 26.15
C GLN A 259 1.01 -12.95 26.28
N LYS A 260 0.96 -11.78 25.62
CA LYS A 260 2.00 -10.76 25.75
C LYS A 260 1.58 -9.70 26.77
N PRO A 261 2.44 -9.34 27.74
CA PRO A 261 2.07 -8.46 28.86
C PRO A 261 1.55 -7.08 28.46
N LEU A 262 2.06 -6.52 27.36
CA LEU A 262 1.66 -5.20 26.87
C LEU A 262 0.60 -5.25 25.76
N CYS A 263 0.23 -6.44 25.26
CA CYS A 263 -0.69 -6.58 24.14
C CYS A 263 -2.14 -6.67 24.60
N LEU A 264 -2.99 -5.80 24.10
CA LEU A 264 -4.43 -5.78 24.36
C LEU A 264 -5.24 -6.56 23.32
N GLY A 265 -4.58 -7.14 22.32
CA GLY A 265 -5.18 -7.89 21.21
C GLY A 265 -4.72 -7.38 19.84
N ALA A 266 -5.48 -7.71 18.79
CA ALA A 266 -5.08 -7.38 17.42
C ALA A 266 -6.25 -7.30 16.44
N TYR A 267 -5.96 -6.70 15.27
CA TYR A 267 -6.85 -6.65 14.11
C TYR A 267 -6.16 -7.26 12.89
N ALA A 268 -6.65 -8.41 12.44
CA ALA A 268 -6.18 -9.07 11.23
C ALA A 268 -6.47 -8.22 9.98
N PHE A 269 -5.55 -8.16 9.06
CA PHE A 269 -5.68 -7.37 7.83
C PHE A 269 -5.60 -8.30 6.60
N LEU A 270 -6.53 -8.28 5.67
CA LEU A 270 -7.72 -7.45 5.57
C LEU A 270 -8.96 -8.33 5.61
N TRP A 271 -9.93 -8.05 6.49
CA TRP A 271 -11.23 -8.69 6.49
C TRP A 271 -12.08 -8.16 5.34
N GLY A 272 -11.74 -8.57 4.14
CA GLY A 272 -12.28 -8.08 2.89
C GLY A 272 -11.44 -8.53 1.71
N GLN A 273 -11.59 -7.83 0.60
CA GLN A 273 -10.82 -8.01 -0.62
C GLN A 273 -10.31 -6.64 -1.09
N LYS A 274 -9.10 -6.59 -1.58
CA LYS A 274 -8.48 -5.37 -2.10
C LYS A 274 -7.54 -5.70 -3.24
N GLN A 275 -7.57 -4.89 -4.29
CA GLN A 275 -6.53 -4.87 -5.31
C GLN A 275 -5.34 -4.07 -4.80
N GLU A 276 -4.25 -4.75 -4.50
CA GLU A 276 -2.97 -4.15 -4.14
C GLU A 276 -1.86 -5.10 -4.57
N THR A 277 -1.05 -4.73 -5.55
CA THR A 277 -0.10 -5.58 -6.27
C THR A 277 -0.80 -6.72 -7.03
N THR A 278 -1.58 -7.53 -6.32
CA THR A 278 -2.51 -8.52 -6.89
C THR A 278 -3.90 -8.39 -6.24
N VAL A 279 -4.86 -9.03 -6.84
CA VAL A 279 -6.24 -9.09 -6.30
C VAL A 279 -6.35 -9.97 -5.04
N THR A 280 -5.33 -10.74 -4.73
CA THR A 280 -5.31 -11.73 -3.63
C THR A 280 -4.28 -11.43 -2.54
N TRP A 281 -3.50 -10.33 -2.63
CA TRP A 281 -2.36 -10.11 -1.75
C TRP A 281 -2.72 -10.09 -0.27
N PHE A 282 -3.62 -9.19 0.15
CA PHE A 282 -3.99 -9.00 1.55
C PHE A 282 -5.39 -9.52 1.91
N GLY A 283 -6.23 -9.79 0.92
CA GLY A 283 -7.62 -10.18 1.16
C GLY A 283 -7.75 -11.53 1.86
N MET A 284 -8.57 -11.58 2.92
CA MET A 284 -9.00 -12.81 3.58
C MET A 284 -10.21 -13.43 2.85
N PHE A 285 -10.74 -12.73 1.85
CA PHE A 285 -11.83 -13.16 0.98
C PHE A 285 -11.48 -12.90 -0.48
N LEU A 286 -12.06 -13.70 -1.36
CA LEU A 286 -12.08 -13.42 -2.78
C LEU A 286 -13.15 -12.37 -3.11
N LYS A 287 -13.11 -11.82 -4.33
CA LYS A 287 -14.07 -10.80 -4.79
C LYS A 287 -15.54 -11.21 -4.67
N ASP A 288 -15.83 -12.51 -4.77
CA ASP A 288 -17.16 -13.07 -4.63
C ASP A 288 -17.57 -13.36 -3.18
N GLY A 289 -16.76 -12.97 -2.20
CA GLY A 289 -16.99 -13.20 -0.77
C GLY A 289 -16.57 -14.57 -0.27
N THR A 290 -15.99 -15.44 -1.11
CA THR A 290 -15.48 -16.74 -0.68
C THR A 290 -14.28 -16.56 0.25
N LYS A 291 -14.32 -17.15 1.46
CA LYS A 291 -13.21 -17.12 2.42
C LYS A 291 -12.00 -17.90 1.92
N VAL A 292 -10.81 -17.47 2.35
CA VAL A 292 -9.56 -18.23 2.15
C VAL A 292 -8.95 -18.65 3.48
N GLN A 293 -7.85 -19.40 3.46
CA GLN A 293 -7.19 -20.02 4.62
C GLN A 293 -6.98 -19.06 5.82
N ALA A 294 -6.77 -17.78 5.57
CA ALA A 294 -6.58 -16.79 6.63
C ALA A 294 -7.79 -16.72 7.59
N VAL A 295 -9.02 -16.84 7.09
CA VAL A 295 -10.24 -16.87 7.93
C VAL A 295 -10.24 -18.11 8.80
N ASP A 296 -9.90 -19.27 8.25
CA ASP A 296 -9.83 -20.53 8.99
C ASP A 296 -8.76 -20.49 10.08
N THR A 297 -7.60 -19.92 9.77
CA THR A 297 -6.51 -19.72 10.74
C THR A 297 -6.97 -18.82 11.89
N MET A 298 -7.63 -17.71 11.58
CA MET A 298 -8.12 -16.82 12.63
C MET A 298 -9.25 -17.45 13.45
N THR A 299 -10.12 -18.24 12.83
CA THR A 299 -11.14 -19.00 13.54
C THR A 299 -10.51 -19.92 14.60
N GLU A 300 -9.51 -20.70 14.21
CA GLU A 300 -8.79 -21.59 15.13
C GLU A 300 -8.09 -20.81 16.26
N LEU A 301 -7.40 -19.71 15.94
CA LEU A 301 -6.70 -18.89 16.92
C LEU A 301 -7.65 -18.20 17.92
N TRP A 302 -8.83 -17.78 17.48
CA TRP A 302 -9.79 -17.08 18.33
C TRP A 302 -10.67 -18.02 19.16
N THR A 303 -11.02 -19.18 18.61
CA THR A 303 -11.92 -20.14 19.28
C THR A 303 -11.19 -21.28 19.98
N GLY A 304 -9.93 -21.54 19.60
CA GLY A 304 -9.17 -22.73 20.03
C GLY A 304 -9.57 -24.01 19.31
N GLN A 305 -10.45 -23.93 18.30
CA GLN A 305 -10.93 -25.07 17.52
C GLN A 305 -10.78 -24.80 16.03
N PRO A 306 -10.30 -25.78 15.26
CA PRO A 306 -10.26 -25.64 13.80
C PRO A 306 -11.68 -25.58 13.24
N PRO A 307 -11.91 -24.90 12.10
CA PRO A 307 -13.22 -24.85 11.47
C PRO A 307 -13.70 -26.25 11.07
N ALA A 308 -15.02 -26.50 11.25
CA ALA A 308 -15.60 -27.78 10.91
C ALA A 308 -15.42 -28.14 9.42
N ASN A 309 -15.49 -27.15 8.54
CA ASN A 309 -15.25 -27.29 7.10
C ASN A 309 -14.14 -26.32 6.69
N PRO A 310 -12.89 -26.82 6.59
CA PRO A 310 -11.75 -25.98 6.23
C PRO A 310 -11.70 -25.69 4.73
N CYS A 311 -11.04 -24.57 4.37
CA CYS A 311 -10.64 -24.28 3.01
C CYS A 311 -9.68 -25.36 2.48
N PRO A 312 -9.61 -25.55 1.16
CA PRO A 312 -8.56 -26.39 0.57
C PRO A 312 -7.18 -25.78 0.84
N VAL A 313 -6.13 -26.60 0.67
CA VAL A 313 -4.74 -26.19 0.84
C VAL A 313 -3.99 -26.32 -0.48
N ILE A 314 -3.09 -25.37 -0.75
CA ILE A 314 -2.15 -25.45 -1.87
C ILE A 314 -0.75 -25.68 -1.31
N LYS A 315 -0.12 -26.76 -1.78
CA LYS A 315 1.27 -27.12 -1.44
C LYS A 315 2.25 -26.44 -2.37
N SER A 316 1.91 -26.32 -3.64
CA SER A 316 2.75 -25.62 -4.63
C SER A 316 1.99 -25.28 -5.91
N LEU A 317 2.41 -24.20 -6.57
CA LEU A 317 2.13 -23.87 -7.96
C LEU A 317 3.47 -23.52 -8.61
N LYS A 318 3.84 -24.19 -9.70
CA LYS A 318 5.14 -24.01 -10.35
C LYS A 318 5.03 -24.12 -11.86
N ILE A 319 5.78 -23.28 -12.56
CA ILE A 319 6.02 -23.41 -14.01
C ILE A 319 7.08 -24.51 -14.24
N ARG A 320 6.86 -25.36 -15.23
CA ARG A 320 7.87 -26.32 -15.70
C ARG A 320 8.90 -25.59 -16.55
N GLY A 321 10.13 -25.56 -16.09
CA GLY A 321 11.25 -24.95 -16.80
C GLY A 321 11.46 -23.48 -16.43
N LYS A 322 11.63 -22.62 -17.43
CA LYS A 322 11.91 -21.19 -17.23
C LYS A 322 10.63 -20.40 -17.07
N ASP A 323 10.70 -19.33 -16.32
CA ASP A 323 9.66 -18.33 -16.12
C ASP A 323 9.85 -17.06 -16.99
N GLU A 324 10.99 -16.98 -17.70
CA GLU A 324 11.22 -16.03 -18.78
C GLU A 324 11.05 -16.74 -20.13
N LEU A 325 10.10 -16.29 -20.93
CA LEU A 325 9.58 -16.97 -22.11
C LEU A 325 9.51 -16.00 -23.28
N THR A 326 9.48 -16.56 -24.51
CA THR A 326 9.25 -15.76 -25.74
C THR A 326 7.76 -15.60 -26.01
N PRO A 327 7.35 -14.59 -26.81
CA PRO A 327 5.96 -14.46 -27.26
C PRO A 327 5.44 -15.71 -27.97
N SER A 328 4.21 -16.08 -27.71
CA SER A 328 3.55 -17.26 -28.29
C SER A 328 4.20 -18.61 -28.00
N ALA A 329 5.15 -18.67 -27.05
CA ALA A 329 5.67 -19.92 -26.53
C ALA A 329 4.61 -20.65 -25.68
N THR A 330 4.79 -21.95 -25.50
CA THR A 330 3.91 -22.75 -24.64
C THR A 330 4.68 -23.21 -23.41
N PHE A 331 4.05 -23.13 -22.23
CA PHE A 331 4.56 -23.71 -21.00
C PHE A 331 3.45 -24.44 -20.24
N THR A 332 3.85 -25.32 -19.34
CA THR A 332 2.92 -26.00 -18.41
C THR A 332 3.19 -25.53 -16.99
N ALA A 333 2.14 -25.32 -16.22
CA ALA A 333 2.23 -25.13 -14.79
C ALA A 333 1.60 -26.29 -14.02
N ASP A 334 2.23 -26.70 -12.93
CA ASP A 334 1.79 -27.78 -12.05
C ASP A 334 1.24 -27.21 -10.75
N LEU A 335 0.06 -27.67 -10.37
CA LEU A 335 -0.60 -27.36 -9.11
C LEU A 335 -0.67 -28.59 -8.22
N ALA A 336 -0.19 -28.48 -6.98
CA ALA A 336 -0.41 -29.46 -5.94
C ALA A 336 -1.33 -28.88 -4.88
N ALA A 337 -2.57 -29.31 -4.88
CA ALA A 337 -3.59 -28.91 -3.92
C ALA A 337 -4.26 -30.13 -3.29
N ALA A 338 -4.88 -29.94 -2.12
CA ALA A 338 -5.61 -30.99 -1.44
C ALA A 338 -6.80 -30.41 -0.66
N ASP A 339 -7.87 -31.18 -0.57
CA ASP A 339 -8.93 -30.99 0.42
C ASP A 339 -8.58 -31.79 1.67
N LEU A 340 -8.65 -31.17 2.85
CA LEU A 340 -8.29 -31.83 4.12
C LEU A 340 -9.28 -32.92 4.56
N LYS A 341 -10.45 -32.97 3.92
CA LYS A 341 -11.50 -33.99 4.16
C LYS A 341 -11.77 -34.90 2.96
N GLY A 342 -10.94 -34.80 1.90
CA GLY A 342 -11.07 -35.58 0.68
C GLY A 342 -12.27 -35.19 -0.19
N GLN A 343 -12.80 -33.99 -0.07
CA GLN A 343 -13.85 -33.48 -0.96
C GLN A 343 -13.30 -33.17 -2.36
N PRO A 344 -14.14 -33.26 -3.40
CA PRO A 344 -13.75 -32.85 -4.74
C PRO A 344 -13.33 -31.38 -4.80
N LEU A 345 -12.28 -31.10 -5.52
CA LEU A 345 -11.78 -29.75 -5.76
C LEU A 345 -12.19 -29.27 -7.15
N GLN A 346 -12.60 -28.00 -7.22
CA GLN A 346 -12.78 -27.27 -8.46
C GLN A 346 -11.63 -26.29 -8.60
N VAL A 347 -10.96 -26.30 -9.77
CA VAL A 347 -9.84 -25.39 -10.05
C VAL A 347 -10.20 -24.49 -11.22
N ASN A 348 -10.03 -23.19 -11.02
CA ASN A 348 -10.13 -22.18 -12.06
C ASN A 348 -8.78 -21.49 -12.25
N TRP A 349 -8.31 -21.44 -13.48
CA TRP A 349 -7.07 -20.81 -13.84
C TRP A 349 -7.32 -19.45 -14.48
N VAL A 350 -6.50 -18.48 -14.11
CA VAL A 350 -6.64 -17.08 -14.60
C VAL A 350 -5.25 -16.52 -14.89
N ILE A 351 -5.13 -15.80 -16.01
CA ILE A 351 -3.92 -15.02 -16.32
C ILE A 351 -4.25 -13.55 -16.29
N GLN A 352 -3.39 -12.78 -15.63
CA GLN A 352 -3.46 -11.31 -15.62
C GLN A 352 -2.06 -10.74 -15.92
N PRO A 353 -1.96 -9.53 -16.52
CA PRO A 353 -0.69 -8.80 -16.56
C PRO A 353 -0.24 -8.44 -15.14
N GLU A 354 1.06 -8.17 -14.96
CA GLU A 354 1.55 -7.59 -13.71
C GLU A 354 1.03 -6.16 -13.52
N GLN A 355 0.76 -5.80 -12.27
CA GLN A 355 0.38 -4.45 -11.92
C GLN A 355 1.58 -3.50 -12.09
N THR A 356 1.45 -2.55 -12.98
CA THR A 356 2.46 -1.51 -13.26
C THR A 356 2.17 -0.20 -12.54
N ILE A 357 0.88 0.09 -12.28
CA ILE A 357 0.45 1.27 -11.53
C ILE A 357 0.38 0.89 -10.07
N LYS A 358 1.36 1.34 -9.30
CA LYS A 358 1.40 1.11 -7.86
C LYS A 358 0.88 2.35 -7.15
N GLY A 359 -0.21 2.18 -6.40
CA GLY A 359 -0.68 3.19 -5.47
C GLY A 359 0.31 3.40 -4.31
N MET A 360 0.28 4.57 -3.69
CA MET A 360 0.84 4.74 -2.35
C MET A 360 0.03 3.87 -1.38
N GLY A 361 0.68 3.29 -0.36
CA GLY A 361 0.06 2.30 0.53
C GLY A 361 -1.37 2.70 0.96
N GLY A 362 -2.31 1.80 0.73
CA GLY A 362 -3.73 2.06 0.98
C GLY A 362 -4.54 2.61 -0.21
N SER A 363 -3.92 3.16 -1.25
CA SER A 363 -4.62 3.68 -2.43
C SER A 363 -5.25 2.56 -3.26
N ALA A 364 -6.35 2.88 -3.95
CA ALA A 364 -6.98 1.95 -4.88
C ALA A 364 -6.10 1.77 -6.12
N GLU A 365 -5.85 0.52 -6.49
CA GLU A 365 -5.20 0.17 -7.74
C GLU A 365 -6.24 -0.27 -8.79
N PRO A 366 -5.99 -0.05 -10.10
CA PRO A 366 -6.90 -0.48 -11.14
C PRO A 366 -7.02 -2.01 -11.19
N VAL A 367 -8.22 -2.50 -11.43
CA VAL A 367 -8.48 -3.92 -11.66
C VAL A 367 -7.92 -4.31 -13.02
N LEU A 368 -7.09 -5.36 -13.04
CA LEU A 368 -6.44 -5.85 -14.24
C LEU A 368 -7.37 -6.75 -15.06
N ALA A 369 -7.27 -6.66 -16.38
CA ALA A 369 -8.01 -7.52 -17.29
C ALA A 369 -7.49 -8.97 -17.22
N GLU A 370 -8.39 -9.93 -17.35
CA GLU A 370 -8.05 -11.34 -17.48
C GLU A 370 -7.74 -11.71 -18.93
N LEU A 371 -6.71 -12.50 -19.14
CA LEU A 371 -6.23 -12.97 -20.43
C LEU A 371 -6.42 -14.49 -20.57
N ASN A 372 -7.57 -15.01 -20.14
CA ASN A 372 -7.84 -16.44 -20.00
C ASN A 372 -7.81 -17.20 -21.33
N SER A 373 -7.94 -16.52 -22.49
CA SER A 373 -7.73 -17.12 -23.81
C SER A 373 -6.30 -17.63 -24.06
N ALA A 374 -5.35 -17.22 -23.23
CA ALA A 374 -3.98 -17.72 -23.25
C ALA A 374 -3.85 -19.13 -22.61
N ILE A 375 -4.83 -19.59 -21.83
CA ILE A 375 -4.87 -20.94 -21.27
C ILE A 375 -5.47 -21.86 -22.33
N THR A 376 -4.63 -22.73 -22.91
CA THR A 376 -5.02 -23.60 -24.04
C THR A 376 -5.68 -24.91 -23.55
N GLN A 377 -5.20 -25.42 -22.42
CA GLN A 377 -5.76 -26.59 -21.74
C GLN A 377 -5.57 -26.46 -20.23
N SER A 378 -6.49 -27.01 -19.45
CA SER A 378 -6.33 -27.07 -17.99
C SER A 378 -7.18 -28.17 -17.37
N ASP A 379 -6.71 -28.67 -16.23
CA ASP A 379 -7.42 -29.57 -15.33
C ASP A 379 -7.22 -29.14 -13.86
N ALA A 380 -7.52 -30.03 -12.92
CA ALA A 380 -7.37 -29.76 -11.49
C ALA A 380 -5.91 -29.68 -11.02
N THR A 381 -4.94 -30.08 -11.84
CA THR A 381 -3.53 -30.24 -11.48
C THR A 381 -2.56 -29.55 -12.43
N HIS A 382 -3.00 -29.20 -13.62
CA HIS A 382 -2.14 -28.62 -14.66
C HIS A 382 -2.88 -27.53 -15.43
N ALA A 383 -2.10 -26.55 -15.93
CA ALA A 383 -2.52 -25.64 -16.98
C ALA A 383 -1.44 -25.55 -18.05
N GLU A 384 -1.84 -25.65 -19.32
CA GLU A 384 -1.03 -25.32 -20.46
C GLU A 384 -1.37 -23.89 -20.91
N VAL A 385 -0.35 -23.07 -21.03
CA VAL A 385 -0.45 -21.65 -21.34
C VAL A 385 0.34 -21.33 -22.58
N LYS A 386 -0.29 -20.70 -23.55
CA LYS A 386 0.38 -20.01 -24.65
C LYS A 386 0.61 -18.57 -24.24
N THR A 387 1.88 -18.17 -24.13
CA THR A 387 2.24 -16.83 -23.66
C THR A 387 1.59 -15.75 -24.52
N PRO A 388 1.16 -14.62 -23.91
CA PRO A 388 0.71 -13.45 -24.67
C PRO A 388 1.73 -13.01 -25.73
N ALA A 389 1.25 -12.41 -26.79
CA ALA A 389 2.11 -11.87 -27.85
C ALA A 389 2.86 -10.60 -27.40
N GLN A 390 2.28 -9.86 -26.46
CA GLN A 390 2.88 -8.63 -25.96
C GLN A 390 3.93 -8.94 -24.89
N PRO A 391 5.17 -8.42 -25.02
CA PRO A 391 6.18 -8.52 -23.97
C PRO A 391 5.73 -7.84 -22.67
N GLY A 392 6.15 -8.40 -21.54
CA GLY A 392 5.83 -7.87 -20.21
C GLY A 392 5.74 -8.95 -19.13
N GLY A 393 5.51 -8.50 -17.90
CA GLY A 393 5.24 -9.39 -16.77
C GLY A 393 3.78 -9.82 -16.72
N TYR A 394 3.55 -11.06 -16.32
CA TYR A 394 2.23 -11.67 -16.16
C TYR A 394 2.21 -12.55 -14.92
N ARG A 395 1.01 -12.90 -14.46
CA ARG A 395 0.77 -13.91 -13.41
C ARG A 395 -0.24 -14.95 -13.85
N LEU A 396 0.07 -16.20 -13.60
CA LEU A 396 -0.88 -17.31 -13.68
C LEU A 396 -1.39 -17.60 -12.28
N PHE A 397 -2.71 -17.47 -12.06
CA PHE A 397 -3.41 -17.78 -10.82
C PHE A 397 -4.09 -19.14 -10.92
N ALA A 398 -4.08 -19.89 -9.81
CA ALA A 398 -4.91 -21.06 -9.59
C ALA A 398 -5.82 -20.80 -8.40
N TYR A 399 -7.13 -20.77 -8.64
CA TYR A 399 -8.19 -20.69 -7.62
C TYR A 399 -8.74 -22.10 -7.40
N VAL A 400 -8.46 -22.65 -6.23
CA VAL A 400 -8.90 -24.00 -5.82
C VAL A 400 -10.05 -23.85 -4.85
N ARG A 401 -11.20 -24.48 -5.13
CA ARG A 401 -12.41 -24.35 -4.33
C ARG A 401 -12.91 -25.71 -3.86
N ASN A 402 -13.46 -25.73 -2.66
CA ASN A 402 -14.37 -26.78 -2.14
C ASN A 402 -15.69 -26.12 -1.70
N ASN A 403 -16.55 -26.87 -1.02
CA ASN A 403 -17.84 -26.36 -0.53
C ASN A 403 -17.71 -25.35 0.64
N ALA A 404 -16.53 -25.20 1.22
CA ALA A 404 -16.32 -24.39 2.42
C ALA A 404 -15.60 -23.05 2.15
N GLY A 405 -14.78 -23.01 1.09
CA GLY A 405 -13.97 -21.85 0.79
C GLY A 405 -13.01 -22.08 -0.36
N ALA A 406 -11.96 -21.30 -0.42
CA ALA A 406 -10.96 -21.36 -1.49
C ALA A 406 -9.53 -21.34 -0.96
N ALA A 407 -8.62 -21.85 -1.79
CA ALA A 407 -7.20 -21.57 -1.72
C ALA A 407 -6.74 -20.93 -3.04
N VAL A 408 -5.78 -20.04 -2.96
CA VAL A 408 -5.24 -19.34 -4.12
C VAL A 408 -3.73 -19.36 -4.10
N ALA A 409 -3.14 -19.58 -5.26
CA ALA A 409 -1.74 -19.36 -5.52
C ALA A 409 -1.58 -18.66 -6.86
N ASN A 410 -0.49 -17.95 -7.03
CA ASN A 410 -0.09 -17.45 -8.33
C ASN A 410 1.41 -17.60 -8.54
N VAL A 411 1.82 -17.60 -9.80
CA VAL A 411 3.20 -17.64 -10.19
C VAL A 411 3.44 -16.58 -11.25
N PRO A 412 4.41 -15.66 -11.05
CA PRO A 412 4.79 -14.69 -12.05
C PRO A 412 5.58 -15.35 -13.18
N PHE A 413 5.40 -14.83 -14.40
CA PHE A 413 6.22 -15.15 -15.55
C PHE A 413 6.42 -13.91 -16.41
N TYR A 414 7.48 -13.90 -17.18
CA TYR A 414 7.83 -12.79 -18.06
C TYR A 414 7.84 -13.25 -19.52
N VAL A 415 7.24 -12.43 -20.37
CA VAL A 415 7.31 -12.62 -21.82
C VAL A 415 8.32 -11.60 -22.36
N GLY A 416 9.47 -12.07 -22.77
CA GLY A 416 10.51 -11.26 -23.41
C GLY A 416 10.13 -10.85 -24.84
N ALA A 417 10.97 -10.06 -25.48
CA ALA A 417 10.74 -9.64 -26.87
C ALA A 417 10.99 -10.76 -27.92
N GLY A 418 11.36 -11.96 -27.49
CA GLY A 418 11.75 -13.09 -28.36
C GLY A 418 13.15 -12.92 -28.94
N ASP A 419 13.42 -13.52 -30.09
CA ASP A 419 14.69 -13.34 -30.82
C ASP A 419 14.92 -11.88 -31.29
N ASN A 420 13.91 -11.01 -31.11
CA ASN A 420 13.98 -9.55 -31.26
C ASN A 420 14.34 -8.83 -29.95
N ASP A 421 14.96 -9.48 -28.99
CA ASP A 421 15.44 -8.87 -27.72
C ASP A 421 16.36 -7.64 -27.91
N ALA A 422 16.80 -7.41 -29.15
CA ALA A 422 17.45 -6.16 -29.54
C ALA A 422 16.52 -4.95 -29.53
N ALA A 423 15.20 -5.11 -29.71
CA ALA A 423 14.23 -4.00 -29.75
C ALA A 423 13.47 -3.88 -28.41
N GLY A 424 13.34 -2.66 -27.91
CA GLY A 424 12.50 -2.33 -26.76
C GLY A 424 11.00 -2.50 -27.02
N LYS A 425 10.17 -2.19 -26.03
CA LYS A 425 8.70 -2.13 -26.15
C LYS A 425 8.29 -1.22 -27.31
N PRO A 426 7.27 -1.55 -28.11
CA PRO A 426 6.80 -0.66 -29.17
C PRO A 426 6.36 0.69 -28.61
N ALA A 427 6.78 1.77 -29.25
CA ALA A 427 6.39 3.14 -28.92
C ALA A 427 5.66 3.82 -30.08
N THR A 428 4.77 4.74 -29.75
CA THR A 428 4.11 5.61 -30.72
C THR A 428 4.55 7.05 -30.49
N LEU A 429 5.03 7.70 -31.53
CA LEU A 429 5.49 9.10 -31.48
C LEU A 429 4.30 10.08 -31.61
N PRO A 430 4.32 11.24 -30.96
CA PRO A 430 5.31 11.67 -29.98
C PRO A 430 5.24 10.87 -28.68
N PHE A 431 6.41 10.54 -28.09
CA PHE A 431 6.53 9.66 -26.95
C PHE A 431 7.09 10.42 -25.74
N TYR A 432 6.27 10.63 -24.71
CA TYR A 432 6.60 11.50 -23.60
C TYR A 432 7.41 10.77 -22.51
N ILE A 433 8.40 11.46 -22.00
CA ILE A 433 9.16 11.13 -20.80
C ILE A 433 8.54 11.89 -19.62
N TYR A 434 8.20 13.16 -19.85
CA TYR A 434 7.43 13.99 -18.92
C TYR A 434 6.57 14.99 -19.69
N GLU A 435 5.26 15.01 -19.42
CA GLU A 435 4.28 15.98 -19.89
C GLU A 435 3.78 16.83 -18.71
N ASP A 436 3.13 16.20 -17.74
CA ASP A 436 2.63 16.75 -16.49
C ASP A 436 2.79 15.71 -15.37
N GLN A 437 2.76 16.12 -14.10
CA GLN A 437 2.74 15.19 -12.99
C GLN A 437 1.56 14.22 -13.12
N GLY A 438 1.85 12.93 -13.03
CA GLY A 438 0.83 11.88 -13.08
C GLY A 438 0.18 11.68 -14.46
N SER A 439 0.67 12.31 -15.53
CA SER A 439 0.16 12.07 -16.88
C SER A 439 0.34 10.61 -17.29
N ALA A 440 -0.73 10.00 -17.84
CA ALA A 440 -0.70 8.65 -18.39
C ALA A 440 0.23 8.52 -19.61
N LYS A 441 0.70 9.64 -20.17
CA LYS A 441 1.65 9.66 -21.28
C LYS A 441 3.11 9.58 -20.83
N ASN A 442 3.40 9.68 -19.53
CA ASN A 442 4.75 9.54 -19.01
C ASN A 442 5.14 8.06 -18.99
N HIS A 443 6.19 7.70 -19.70
CA HIS A 443 6.56 6.30 -19.91
C HIS A 443 7.85 5.86 -19.21
N TYR A 444 8.62 6.81 -18.66
CA TYR A 444 9.85 6.55 -17.93
C TYR A 444 9.77 7.12 -16.51
N ILE A 445 10.57 6.58 -15.61
CA ILE A 445 10.56 6.96 -14.20
C ILE A 445 11.90 7.62 -13.83
N PRO A 446 11.91 8.77 -13.14
CA PRO A 446 13.12 9.45 -12.66
C PRO A 446 13.73 8.70 -11.45
N SER A 447 14.24 7.51 -11.68
CA SER A 447 14.64 6.56 -10.64
C SER A 447 16.15 6.39 -10.49
N GLY A 448 16.94 6.73 -11.50
CA GLY A 448 18.40 6.61 -11.46
C GLY A 448 19.07 7.86 -10.91
N TRP A 449 19.31 7.89 -9.61
CA TRP A 449 19.95 9.02 -8.93
C TRP A 449 21.47 8.82 -8.87
N MET A 450 22.24 9.85 -9.23
CA MET A 450 23.69 9.79 -9.44
C MET A 450 24.43 10.88 -8.67
N GLY A 451 25.70 10.64 -8.36
CA GLY A 451 26.57 11.60 -7.68
C GLY A 451 26.15 11.88 -6.23
N ASN A 452 26.20 13.11 -5.79
CA ASN A 452 25.76 13.51 -4.45
C ASN A 452 24.22 13.65 -4.41
N THR A 453 23.56 12.51 -4.33
CA THR A 453 22.09 12.42 -4.37
C THR A 453 21.38 13.11 -3.20
N LYS A 454 22.05 13.26 -2.05
CA LYS A 454 21.49 13.94 -0.88
C LYS A 454 21.30 15.45 -1.09
N ALA A 455 22.03 16.02 -2.03
CA ALA A 455 21.94 17.44 -2.37
C ALA A 455 20.86 17.75 -3.43
N ILE A 456 20.23 16.71 -4.01
CA ILE A 456 19.21 16.87 -5.04
C ILE A 456 17.84 17.01 -4.39
N LYS A 457 17.12 18.08 -4.74
CA LYS A 457 15.68 18.23 -4.52
C LYS A 457 14.99 18.34 -5.87
N MET A 458 14.04 17.48 -6.11
CA MET A 458 13.25 17.45 -7.34
C MET A 458 11.77 17.39 -7.00
N ASP A 459 11.00 18.31 -7.60
CA ASP A 459 9.55 18.41 -7.48
C ASP A 459 8.96 18.30 -8.89
N ASP A 460 8.29 17.21 -9.16
CA ASP A 460 7.67 16.90 -10.46
C ASP A 460 6.24 17.46 -10.60
N GLY A 461 5.71 18.07 -9.53
CA GLY A 461 4.41 18.74 -9.49
C GLY A 461 4.49 20.26 -9.38
N CYS A 462 5.61 20.87 -9.72
CA CYS A 462 5.80 22.31 -9.58
C CYS A 462 4.87 23.11 -10.51
N MET A 463 4.04 23.98 -9.92
CA MET A 463 3.10 24.85 -10.65
C MET A 463 3.68 26.24 -10.97
N ILE A 464 4.99 26.45 -10.77
CA ILE A 464 5.63 27.77 -10.97
C ILE A 464 5.96 27.99 -12.44
N ARG A 465 5.07 28.65 -13.17
CA ARG A 465 5.24 29.01 -14.59
C ARG A 465 5.58 27.79 -15.46
N PRO A 466 4.75 26.72 -15.50
CA PRO A 466 4.98 25.61 -16.41
C PRO A 466 5.01 26.11 -17.86
N HIS A 467 5.71 25.40 -18.74
CA HIS A 467 5.71 25.70 -20.17
C HIS A 467 4.42 25.23 -20.84
N GLY A 468 4.03 23.98 -20.57
CA GLY A 468 2.79 23.36 -21.01
C GLY A 468 1.98 22.85 -19.84
N GLY A 469 0.76 22.41 -20.07
CA GLY A 469 -0.07 21.75 -19.07
C GLY A 469 -0.27 22.54 -17.77
N THR A 470 -0.15 21.84 -16.64
CA THR A 470 -0.41 22.37 -15.29
C THR A 470 0.80 22.35 -14.39
N THR A 471 1.79 21.50 -14.67
CA THR A 471 2.99 21.31 -13.84
C THR A 471 4.26 21.25 -14.67
N CYS A 472 5.41 21.49 -14.04
CA CYS A 472 6.73 21.28 -14.60
C CYS A 472 7.63 20.62 -13.54
N LEU A 473 8.77 20.11 -13.95
CA LEU A 473 9.83 19.63 -13.05
C LEU A 473 10.64 20.81 -12.53
N ARG A 474 10.73 20.94 -11.20
CA ARG A 474 11.67 21.87 -10.55
C ARG A 474 12.81 21.07 -9.94
N VAL A 475 14.02 21.46 -10.24
CA VAL A 475 15.24 20.85 -9.71
C VAL A 475 16.05 21.90 -8.95
N GLU A 476 16.50 21.55 -7.75
CA GLU A 476 17.42 22.32 -6.93
C GLU A 476 18.57 21.42 -6.50
N TYR A 477 19.82 21.83 -6.77
CA TYR A 477 20.99 21.07 -6.37
C TYR A 477 21.79 21.86 -5.32
N GLN A 478 21.74 21.43 -4.06
CA GLN A 478 22.21 22.18 -2.89
C GLN A 478 23.67 21.93 -2.49
N ALA A 479 24.48 21.27 -3.31
CA ALA A 479 25.90 21.12 -3.05
C ALA A 479 26.69 22.33 -3.56
N THR A 480 27.79 22.65 -2.88
CA THR A 480 28.74 23.70 -3.30
C THR A 480 29.94 23.13 -4.08
N THR A 481 30.16 21.85 -3.96
CA THR A 481 31.15 21.03 -4.66
C THR A 481 30.45 19.76 -5.14
N ASP A 482 31.14 18.83 -5.74
CA ASP A 482 30.61 17.60 -6.28
C ASP A 482 29.65 17.82 -7.46
N TRP A 483 29.07 16.77 -7.95
CA TRP A 483 28.05 16.79 -8.99
C TRP A 483 26.87 15.89 -8.61
N GLY A 484 25.73 16.13 -9.21
CA GLY A 484 24.54 15.28 -9.07
C GLY A 484 23.73 15.23 -10.34
N GLY A 485 22.88 14.24 -10.45
CA GLY A 485 22.01 14.06 -11.59
C GLY A 485 20.93 13.01 -11.38
N VAL A 486 19.93 13.04 -12.24
CA VAL A 486 18.84 12.04 -12.25
C VAL A 486 18.61 11.59 -13.68
N VAL A 487 18.41 10.28 -13.87
CA VAL A 487 18.04 9.68 -15.15
C VAL A 487 16.67 9.01 -15.08
N TRP A 488 15.88 9.20 -16.13
CA TRP A 488 14.59 8.54 -16.35
C TRP A 488 14.82 7.17 -16.97
N GLN A 489 14.36 6.12 -16.28
CA GLN A 489 14.66 4.73 -16.61
C GLN A 489 13.39 3.91 -16.88
N ASP A 490 13.53 2.90 -17.71
CA ASP A 490 12.58 1.80 -17.89
C ASP A 490 13.37 0.49 -18.06
N PRO A 491 13.27 -0.45 -17.11
CA PRO A 491 12.55 -0.40 -15.84
C PRO A 491 13.15 0.60 -14.82
N ALA A 492 12.33 0.99 -13.84
CA ALA A 492 12.78 1.85 -12.76
C ALA A 492 13.92 1.23 -11.94
N ASN A 493 14.90 2.03 -11.54
CA ASN A 493 16.07 1.62 -10.76
C ASN A 493 16.95 0.54 -11.43
N ASP A 494 16.86 0.42 -12.75
CA ASP A 494 17.66 -0.55 -13.48
C ASP A 494 18.90 0.11 -14.13
N TRP A 495 20.05 -0.50 -13.88
CA TRP A 495 21.34 -0.07 -14.42
C TRP A 495 21.88 -1.02 -15.47
N GLY A 496 20.99 -1.65 -16.23
CA GLY A 496 21.31 -2.54 -17.34
C GLY A 496 21.33 -4.01 -16.98
N ASP A 497 20.78 -4.36 -15.83
CA ASP A 497 20.74 -5.74 -15.32
C ASP A 497 19.44 -6.47 -15.71
N GLN A 498 18.40 -5.72 -16.14
CA GLN A 498 17.10 -6.26 -16.52
C GLN A 498 16.75 -5.94 -17.98
N VAL A 499 15.90 -6.75 -18.58
CA VAL A 499 15.26 -6.46 -19.86
C VAL A 499 14.35 -5.23 -19.72
N GLY A 500 14.29 -4.39 -20.75
CA GLY A 500 13.43 -3.21 -20.72
C GLY A 500 13.77 -2.20 -21.81
N GLY A 501 13.23 -1.01 -21.68
CA GLY A 501 13.37 0.08 -22.64
C GLY A 501 12.33 0.07 -23.74
N TRP A 502 12.31 1.12 -24.52
CA TRP A 502 11.34 1.36 -25.57
C TRP A 502 11.99 1.40 -26.96
N ASN A 503 11.29 0.87 -27.95
CA ASN A 503 11.67 0.98 -29.34
C ASN A 503 11.13 2.30 -29.90
N LEU A 504 12.01 3.26 -30.01
CA LEU A 504 11.74 4.62 -30.48
C LEU A 504 12.21 4.82 -31.92
N THR A 505 12.33 3.73 -32.70
CA THR A 505 12.71 3.79 -34.12
C THR A 505 11.73 4.70 -34.86
N GLY A 506 12.29 5.66 -35.59
CA GLY A 506 11.51 6.69 -36.29
C GLY A 506 11.58 8.06 -35.64
N ALA A 507 11.91 8.14 -34.34
CA ALA A 507 12.16 9.43 -33.70
C ALA A 507 13.35 10.15 -34.35
N LYS A 508 13.19 11.45 -34.59
CA LYS A 508 14.22 12.31 -35.22
C LYS A 508 14.93 13.18 -34.21
N GLN A 509 14.26 13.47 -33.10
CA GLN A 509 14.83 14.30 -32.05
C GLN A 509 14.22 13.95 -30.70
N LEU A 510 15.01 14.19 -29.65
CA LEU A 510 14.53 14.26 -28.26
C LEU A 510 14.44 15.74 -27.92
N THR A 511 13.22 16.24 -27.70
CA THR A 511 12.97 17.64 -27.38
C THR A 511 12.57 17.81 -25.92
N PHE A 512 12.89 18.96 -25.36
CA PHE A 512 12.48 19.36 -24.02
C PHE A 512 12.56 20.87 -23.85
N TRP A 513 11.76 21.41 -22.95
CA TRP A 513 11.84 22.80 -22.55
C TRP A 513 12.61 22.91 -21.25
N ALA A 514 13.50 23.88 -21.15
CA ALA A 514 14.26 24.16 -19.94
C ALA A 514 14.42 25.66 -19.70
N ARG A 515 14.44 26.04 -18.42
CA ARG A 515 14.80 27.40 -17.98
C ARG A 515 15.54 27.35 -16.64
N GLY A 516 16.43 28.29 -16.42
CA GLY A 516 17.00 28.56 -15.11
C GLY A 516 16.04 29.37 -14.23
N ASP A 517 16.25 29.36 -12.95
CA ASP A 517 15.55 30.25 -12.01
C ASP A 517 16.01 31.70 -12.18
N LYS A 518 17.32 31.89 -12.25
CA LYS A 518 17.98 33.20 -12.42
C LYS A 518 18.46 33.42 -13.85
N GLY A 519 18.74 32.36 -14.58
CA GLY A 519 19.49 32.32 -15.81
C GLY A 519 20.99 32.27 -15.54
N GLY A 520 21.70 31.46 -16.33
CA GLY A 520 23.14 31.22 -16.16
C GLY A 520 23.46 29.86 -15.52
N GLU A 521 22.47 29.11 -15.06
CA GLU A 521 22.66 27.75 -14.56
C GLU A 521 23.18 26.84 -15.67
N VAL A 522 24.20 26.02 -15.33
CA VAL A 522 24.85 25.12 -16.29
C VAL A 522 24.41 23.68 -16.03
N VAL A 523 23.78 23.07 -17.03
CA VAL A 523 23.24 21.72 -16.94
C VAL A 523 23.61 20.91 -18.19
N SER A 524 24.00 19.65 -18.03
CA SER A 524 24.16 18.73 -19.15
C SER A 524 22.95 17.81 -19.24
N PHE A 525 22.50 17.53 -20.48
CA PHE A 525 21.36 16.68 -20.78
C PHE A 525 21.78 15.51 -21.66
N LYS A 526 21.41 14.27 -21.29
CA LYS A 526 21.84 13.06 -21.98
C LYS A 526 20.72 12.04 -22.09
N PHE A 527 20.87 11.08 -22.99
CA PHE A 527 20.12 9.84 -23.03
C PHE A 527 21.06 8.68 -23.37
N GLY A 528 20.62 7.45 -23.13
CA GLY A 528 21.40 6.27 -23.48
C GLY A 528 22.66 6.11 -22.62
N LEU A 529 22.50 6.07 -21.29
CA LEU A 529 23.63 6.01 -20.36
C LEU A 529 24.21 4.61 -20.17
N LEU A 530 23.48 3.56 -20.58
CA LEU A 530 23.89 2.16 -20.41
C LEU A 530 24.71 1.70 -21.60
N GLY A 531 26.01 1.55 -21.40
CA GLY A 531 26.97 1.10 -22.40
C GLY A 531 26.93 -0.38 -22.68
N LYS A 532 27.72 -0.84 -23.68
CA LYS A 532 27.83 -2.24 -24.13
C LYS A 532 28.43 -3.18 -23.08
N ASP A 533 28.95 -2.66 -22.00
CA ASP A 533 29.40 -3.42 -20.83
C ASP A 533 28.27 -3.96 -19.98
N LYS A 534 27.03 -3.51 -20.25
CA LYS A 534 25.83 -3.97 -19.57
C LYS A 534 25.11 -5.08 -20.34
N PRO A 535 24.55 -6.09 -19.66
CA PRO A 535 23.76 -7.14 -20.30
C PRO A 535 22.61 -6.61 -21.15
N HIS A 536 21.93 -5.57 -20.66
CA HIS A 536 20.81 -4.92 -21.33
C HIS A 536 21.10 -3.43 -21.51
N ASN A 537 21.96 -3.12 -22.47
CA ASN A 537 22.39 -1.75 -22.76
C ASN A 537 21.38 -0.93 -23.58
N ASP A 538 21.58 0.38 -23.63
CA ASP A 538 20.91 1.25 -24.61
C ASP A 538 21.47 1.00 -26.02
N SER A 539 20.61 1.06 -27.03
CA SER A 539 21.02 0.88 -28.44
C SER A 539 21.71 2.11 -29.03
N ALA A 540 21.50 3.28 -28.45
CA ALA A 540 22.13 4.55 -28.83
C ALA A 540 22.31 5.45 -27.61
N ASN A 541 23.15 6.48 -27.78
CA ASN A 541 23.37 7.53 -26.80
C ASN A 541 23.53 8.89 -27.46
N GLY A 542 23.41 9.94 -26.65
CA GLY A 542 23.64 11.32 -27.09
C GLY A 542 23.36 12.33 -25.99
N GLY A 543 23.63 13.61 -26.28
CA GLY A 543 23.38 14.65 -25.29
C GLY A 543 23.85 16.03 -25.69
N LEU A 544 23.62 16.97 -24.80
CA LEU A 544 24.10 18.34 -24.82
C LEU A 544 24.90 18.56 -23.54
N ASP A 545 26.16 18.88 -23.65
CA ASP A 545 27.01 19.13 -22.49
C ASP A 545 27.08 20.63 -22.15
N ASN A 546 27.07 20.95 -20.85
CA ASN A 546 27.28 22.28 -20.29
C ASN A 546 26.36 23.37 -20.90
N VAL A 547 25.08 23.07 -21.01
CA VAL A 547 24.09 24.04 -21.51
C VAL A 547 23.88 25.13 -20.47
N THR A 548 24.14 26.38 -20.85
CA THR A 548 23.78 27.53 -20.01
C THR A 548 22.32 27.88 -20.23
N LEU A 549 21.53 27.80 -19.17
CA LEU A 549 20.10 28.05 -19.23
C LEU A 549 19.77 29.55 -19.24
N THR A 550 18.69 29.89 -19.91
CA THR A 550 18.11 31.24 -19.88
C THR A 550 17.04 31.33 -18.80
N LYS A 551 16.72 32.51 -18.32
CA LYS A 551 15.62 32.73 -17.34
C LYS A 551 14.25 32.44 -17.94
N GLU A 552 14.10 32.61 -19.23
CA GLU A 552 12.88 32.30 -19.97
C GLU A 552 12.94 30.88 -20.51
N TRP A 553 11.79 30.24 -20.70
CA TRP A 553 11.69 28.94 -21.31
C TRP A 553 12.32 28.94 -22.71
N LYS A 554 13.16 27.97 -22.96
CA LYS A 554 13.77 27.72 -24.26
C LYS A 554 13.68 26.24 -24.58
N GLN A 555 13.33 25.94 -25.82
CA GLN A 555 13.35 24.58 -26.32
C GLN A 555 14.77 24.17 -26.68
N TYR A 556 15.12 22.96 -26.28
CA TYR A 556 16.36 22.28 -26.65
C TYR A 556 16.02 20.97 -27.35
N SER A 557 16.92 20.54 -28.23
CA SER A 557 16.77 19.25 -28.92
C SER A 557 18.09 18.52 -29.02
N ILE A 558 18.03 17.20 -28.93
CA ILE A 558 19.12 16.27 -29.21
C ILE A 558 18.77 15.56 -30.51
N ASP A 559 19.64 15.66 -31.52
CA ASP A 559 19.46 15.01 -32.82
C ASP A 559 19.61 13.49 -32.69
N LEU A 560 18.63 12.76 -33.22
CA LEU A 560 18.58 11.31 -33.24
C LEU A 560 18.73 10.73 -34.66
N THR A 561 18.95 11.58 -35.65
CA THR A 561 19.17 11.16 -37.04
C THR A 561 20.33 10.16 -37.08
N ASP A 562 20.13 9.04 -37.80
CA ASP A 562 21.09 7.95 -37.94
C ASP A 562 21.45 7.19 -36.64
N LYS A 563 20.72 7.41 -35.56
CA LYS A 563 20.90 6.62 -34.32
C LYS A 563 20.01 5.39 -34.30
N ASN A 564 20.54 4.30 -33.76
CA ASN A 564 19.76 3.11 -33.54
C ASN A 564 18.88 3.27 -32.30
N MET A 565 17.64 3.65 -32.49
CA MET A 565 16.66 3.90 -31.41
C MET A 565 15.83 2.66 -31.07
N SER A 566 16.28 1.46 -31.42
CA SER A 566 15.50 0.22 -31.24
C SER A 566 15.30 -0.18 -29.78
N ARG A 567 16.15 0.27 -28.86
CA ARG A 567 16.02 0.00 -27.43
C ARG A 567 16.66 1.13 -26.60
N ILE A 568 15.85 1.98 -26.01
CA ILE A 568 16.29 3.04 -25.12
C ILE A 568 15.71 2.77 -23.72
N LYS A 569 16.58 2.51 -22.77
CA LYS A 569 16.27 2.25 -21.35
C LYS A 569 16.44 3.49 -20.48
N THR A 570 17.41 4.32 -20.83
CA THR A 570 17.70 5.58 -20.12
C THR A 570 17.38 6.74 -21.07
N ALA A 571 16.14 7.24 -20.96
CA ALA A 571 15.55 8.12 -21.98
C ALA A 571 15.97 9.57 -21.88
N PHE A 572 16.19 10.06 -20.68
CA PHE A 572 16.58 11.42 -20.39
C PHE A 572 17.34 11.49 -19.08
N ALA A 573 18.37 12.27 -19.04
CA ALA A 573 19.12 12.55 -17.83
C ALA A 573 19.56 14.00 -17.80
N TRP A 574 19.61 14.57 -16.61
CA TRP A 574 20.31 15.81 -16.37
C TRP A 574 21.43 15.59 -15.37
N THR A 575 22.51 16.36 -15.51
CA THR A 575 23.58 16.45 -14.51
C THR A 575 24.01 17.89 -14.35
N THR A 576 24.37 18.29 -13.14
CA THR A 576 24.89 19.62 -12.81
C THR A 576 25.97 19.52 -11.74
N ALA A 577 26.86 20.49 -11.71
CA ALA A 577 27.88 20.63 -10.68
C ALA A 577 27.42 21.59 -9.59
N GLY A 578 27.88 21.34 -8.37
CA GLY A 578 27.69 22.24 -7.24
C GLY A 578 28.45 23.57 -7.42
N THR A 579 27.83 24.65 -7.01
CA THR A 579 28.37 25.98 -7.03
C THR A 579 28.03 26.72 -5.73
N THR A 580 28.72 27.83 -5.46
CA THR A 580 28.42 28.67 -4.27
C THR A 580 27.01 29.25 -4.27
N ASP A 581 26.40 29.39 -5.46
CA ASP A 581 24.99 29.75 -5.65
C ASP A 581 24.30 28.49 -6.21
N PRO A 582 23.53 27.73 -5.39
CA PRO A 582 22.96 26.47 -5.77
C PRO A 582 22.13 26.56 -7.06
N PRO A 583 22.44 25.76 -8.10
CA PRO A 583 21.68 25.81 -9.34
C PRO A 583 20.25 25.34 -9.12
N MET A 584 19.30 26.15 -9.58
CA MET A 584 17.88 25.83 -9.63
C MET A 584 17.37 26.02 -11.05
N PHE A 585 16.72 25.00 -11.58
CA PHE A 585 16.19 25.04 -12.95
C PHE A 585 14.89 24.24 -13.08
N TYR A 586 14.23 24.42 -14.20
CA TYR A 586 12.94 23.82 -14.49
C TYR A 586 12.99 23.12 -15.84
N LEU A 587 12.29 22.00 -15.96
CA LEU A 587 12.15 21.20 -17.16
C LEU A 587 10.67 20.94 -17.44
N ASP A 588 10.30 20.83 -18.72
CA ASP A 588 8.93 20.57 -19.11
C ASP A 588 8.87 19.96 -20.52
N ASP A 589 7.74 19.33 -20.87
CA ASP A 589 7.45 18.77 -22.21
C ASP A 589 8.63 17.95 -22.77
N ILE A 590 9.13 16.98 -22.02
CA ILE A 590 10.24 16.11 -22.43
C ILE A 590 9.71 14.94 -23.25
N ARG A 591 10.10 14.85 -24.54
CA ARG A 591 9.57 13.81 -25.42
C ARG A 591 10.46 13.46 -26.61
N PHE A 592 10.29 12.26 -27.13
CA PHE A 592 10.80 11.85 -28.43
C PHE A 592 9.80 12.17 -29.54
N GLU A 593 10.25 12.71 -30.66
CA GLU A 593 9.46 13.08 -31.83
C GLU A 593 10.19 12.94 -33.16
#